data_5ff84dd65fefc781a8011ddcc04b6c9a
#
_entry.id   5ff84dd65fefc781a8011ddcc04b6c9a
#
_cell.length_a   1.000
_cell.length_b   1.000
_cell.length_c   1.000
_cell.angle_alpha   90.00
_cell.angle_beta   90.00
_cell.angle_gamma   90.00
#
_symmetry.space_group_name_H-M   'P 1'
#
loop_
_entity.id
_entity.type
_entity.pdbx_description
1 polymer ?
#
loop_
_entity_poly.entity_id
_entity_poly.type
_entity_poly.pdbx_seq_one_letter_code
_entity_poly.pdbx_strand_id
1 'polypeptide(L)'
;MLLLDGQLDAPLVSQLEQKWEKTRFVRVDGDTPERLIPKKDEAVNEADQAANENLTSVFNAVLPQVEKAQFHVETSAMGAASAPVLITQSEYMRRMKETARLQPGMAFYGEMPDMYSLVLNTDHPLVKQVGEGVVSATGEKLAPIDAELRGLQARRTALEEAQKDLKPEDVTPEEKAELEQVNNDIAAQYTQRNEALAGYARENQVVSQLIDLALLQNGLLRGEALNAFVKRSVDLIR
;
A
#
# COMPACT_ATOMS: atom_id res chain seq x y z
N MET A 1 -11.85 23.49 -11.71
CA MET A 1 -10.58 22.77 -11.89
C MET A 1 -9.62 23.69 -12.61
N LEU A 2 -8.39 23.88 -12.08
CA LEU A 2 -7.33 24.62 -12.76
C LEU A 2 -6.52 23.62 -13.59
N LEU A 3 -6.18 23.99 -14.82
CA LEU A 3 -5.25 23.24 -15.66
C LEU A 3 -3.89 23.95 -15.58
N LEU A 4 -2.89 23.22 -15.10
CA LEU A 4 -1.53 23.68 -14.89
C LEU A 4 -0.59 22.72 -15.63
N ASP A 5 0.17 23.22 -16.60
CA ASP A 5 1.08 22.45 -17.46
C ASP A 5 2.48 23.09 -17.61
N GLY A 6 2.72 24.16 -16.87
CA GLY A 6 3.95 24.94 -16.90
C GLY A 6 4.99 24.51 -15.85
N GLN A 7 6.28 24.71 -16.16
CA GLN A 7 7.39 24.39 -15.23
C GLN A 7 7.37 25.22 -13.94
N LEU A 8 6.72 26.39 -13.95
CA LEU A 8 6.62 27.28 -12.80
C LEU A 8 5.35 27.07 -11.96
N ASP A 9 4.48 26.16 -12.33
CA ASP A 9 3.20 25.98 -11.68
C ASP A 9 3.34 25.44 -10.24
N ALA A 10 4.26 24.51 -10.00
CA ALA A 10 4.51 24.01 -8.65
C ALA A 10 5.04 25.09 -7.69
N PRO A 11 6.05 25.92 -8.06
CA PRO A 11 6.44 27.08 -7.28
C PRO A 11 5.31 28.10 -7.06
N LEU A 12 4.51 28.38 -8.10
CA LEU A 12 3.38 29.30 -8.01
C LEU A 12 2.33 28.82 -7.01
N VAL A 13 1.92 27.55 -7.12
CA VAL A 13 0.96 26.92 -6.20
C VAL A 13 1.47 26.96 -4.77
N SER A 14 2.76 26.67 -4.54
CA SER A 14 3.37 26.73 -3.22
C SER A 14 3.34 28.15 -2.62
N GLN A 15 3.59 29.18 -3.44
CA GLN A 15 3.47 30.59 -3.00
C GLN A 15 2.03 30.99 -2.69
N LEU A 16 1.06 30.52 -3.48
CA LEU A 16 -0.37 30.77 -3.22
C LEU A 16 -0.84 30.13 -1.91
N GLU A 17 -0.40 28.90 -1.62
CA GLU A 17 -0.70 28.22 -0.36
C GLU A 17 -0.09 28.94 0.86
N GLN A 18 1.12 29.48 0.73
CA GLN A 18 1.73 30.32 1.77
C GLN A 18 0.96 31.63 2.01
N LYS A 19 0.47 32.23 0.93
CA LYS A 19 -0.29 33.48 1.00
C LYS A 19 -1.71 33.30 1.54
N TRP A 20 -2.32 32.13 1.29
CA TRP A 20 -3.68 31.78 1.67
C TRP A 20 -3.66 30.62 2.66
N GLU A 21 -3.39 30.90 3.92
CA GLU A 21 -3.13 29.93 5.01
C GLU A 21 -4.15 28.77 5.14
N LYS A 22 -5.38 28.94 4.62
CA LYS A 22 -6.44 27.91 4.67
C LYS A 22 -6.70 27.25 3.32
N THR A 23 -5.85 27.50 2.33
CA THR A 23 -6.04 26.98 0.98
C THR A 23 -4.95 25.97 0.67
N ARG A 24 -5.36 24.81 0.16
CA ARG A 24 -4.46 23.77 -0.32
C ARG A 24 -4.85 23.36 -1.73
N PHE A 25 -3.87 23.29 -2.62
CA PHE A 25 -4.06 22.81 -3.98
C PHE A 25 -3.60 21.36 -4.05
N VAL A 26 -4.47 20.50 -4.54
CA VAL A 26 -4.17 19.06 -4.73
C VAL A 26 -4.50 18.69 -6.17
N ARG A 27 -3.66 17.88 -6.78
CA ARG A 27 -3.96 17.33 -8.10
C ARG A 27 -5.09 16.30 -8.00
N VAL A 28 -5.88 16.22 -9.05
CA VAL A 28 -7.02 15.28 -9.15
C VAL A 28 -6.54 13.82 -9.11
N ASP A 29 -5.32 13.56 -9.58
CA ASP A 29 -4.66 12.24 -9.59
C ASP A 29 -3.68 12.04 -8.39
N GLY A 30 -3.61 13.01 -7.47
CA GLY A 30 -2.70 12.97 -6.33
C GLY A 30 -3.19 12.13 -5.15
N ASP A 31 -4.50 11.93 -5.06
CA ASP A 31 -5.12 11.09 -4.02
C ASP A 31 -6.55 10.70 -4.44
N THR A 32 -7.16 9.79 -3.67
CA THR A 32 -8.56 9.41 -3.92
C THR A 32 -9.52 10.53 -3.50
N PRO A 33 -10.67 10.70 -4.20
CA PRO A 33 -11.67 11.71 -3.83
C PRO A 33 -12.12 11.61 -2.37
N GLU A 34 -12.17 10.40 -1.82
CA GLU A 34 -12.59 10.11 -0.45
C GLU A 34 -11.62 10.67 0.59
N ARG A 35 -10.32 10.74 0.28
CA ARG A 35 -9.29 11.35 1.13
C ARG A 35 -9.22 12.86 0.97
N LEU A 36 -9.54 13.36 -0.23
CA LEU A 36 -9.59 14.80 -0.51
C LEU A 36 -10.80 15.47 0.16
N ILE A 37 -11.89 14.74 0.37
CA ILE A 37 -13.11 15.21 1.03
C ILE A 37 -13.25 14.41 2.33
N PRO A 38 -12.93 14.99 3.51
CA PRO A 38 -13.03 14.30 4.78
C PRO A 38 -14.45 13.78 5.00
N LYS A 39 -14.62 12.46 5.01
CA LYS A 39 -15.81 11.80 5.57
C LYS A 39 -15.59 11.63 7.07
N LYS A 40 -16.69 11.55 7.84
CA LYS A 40 -16.58 11.14 9.25
C LYS A 40 -15.94 9.75 9.29
N ASP A 41 -14.89 9.64 10.10
CA ASP A 41 -14.19 8.37 10.34
C ASP A 41 -15.22 7.33 10.81
N GLU A 42 -15.57 6.39 9.95
CA GLU A 42 -16.24 5.16 10.37
C GLU A 42 -15.15 4.26 10.98
N ALA A 43 -15.33 3.87 12.22
CA ALA A 43 -14.42 2.96 12.90
C ALA A 43 -14.40 1.63 12.12
N VAL A 44 -13.24 1.32 11.52
CA VAL A 44 -13.00 0.03 10.86
C VAL A 44 -13.01 -1.04 11.95
N ASN A 45 -13.82 -2.08 11.79
CA ASN A 45 -13.81 -3.18 12.75
C ASN A 45 -12.56 -4.10 12.53
N GLU A 46 -12.22 -4.90 13.53
CA GLU A 46 -11.02 -5.78 13.47
C GLU A 46 -11.09 -6.79 12.32
N ALA A 47 -12.27 -7.28 11.96
CA ALA A 47 -12.45 -8.23 10.86
C ALA A 47 -12.16 -7.57 9.49
N ASP A 48 -12.63 -6.33 9.30
CA ASP A 48 -12.35 -5.57 8.08
C ASP A 48 -10.87 -5.21 7.99
N GLN A 49 -10.23 -4.90 9.12
CA GLN A 49 -8.79 -4.66 9.17
C GLN A 49 -7.99 -5.88 8.73
N ALA A 50 -8.27 -7.06 9.28
CA ALA A 50 -7.60 -8.31 8.90
C ALA A 50 -7.83 -8.68 7.41
N ALA A 51 -9.06 -8.46 6.90
CA ALA A 51 -9.38 -8.65 5.50
C ALA A 51 -8.58 -7.70 4.59
N ASN A 52 -8.46 -6.43 4.99
CA ASN A 52 -7.69 -5.43 4.27
C ASN A 52 -6.17 -5.73 4.27
N GLU A 53 -5.63 -6.22 5.39
CA GLU A 53 -4.23 -6.68 5.47
C GLU A 53 -3.96 -7.87 4.55
N ASN A 54 -4.88 -8.83 4.49
CA ASN A 54 -4.79 -9.96 3.57
C ASN A 54 -4.79 -9.50 2.10
N LEU A 55 -5.71 -8.61 1.73
CA LEU A 55 -5.76 -8.03 0.38
C LEU A 55 -4.44 -7.31 0.04
N THR A 56 -3.96 -6.46 0.93
CA THR A 56 -2.69 -5.73 0.77
C THR A 56 -1.53 -6.71 0.54
N SER A 57 -1.44 -7.79 1.33
CA SER A 57 -0.38 -8.80 1.20
C SER A 57 -0.49 -9.57 -0.12
N VAL A 58 -1.69 -9.95 -0.55
CA VAL A 58 -1.94 -10.64 -1.83
C VAL A 58 -1.51 -9.78 -3.02
N PHE A 59 -1.88 -8.50 -3.05
CA PHE A 59 -1.52 -7.62 -4.15
C PHE A 59 -0.02 -7.29 -4.14
N ASN A 60 0.59 -7.07 -2.97
CA ASN A 60 2.03 -6.88 -2.85
C ASN A 60 2.85 -8.06 -3.38
N ALA A 61 2.37 -9.29 -3.19
CA ALA A 61 3.10 -10.50 -3.55
C ALA A 61 3.31 -10.68 -5.07
N VAL A 62 2.46 -10.08 -5.89
CA VAL A 62 2.51 -10.18 -7.37
C VAL A 62 2.71 -8.83 -8.06
N LEU A 63 3.03 -7.79 -7.28
CA LEU A 63 3.30 -6.47 -7.81
C LEU A 63 4.58 -6.50 -8.66
N PRO A 64 4.52 -6.09 -9.94
CA PRO A 64 5.70 -6.12 -10.79
C PRO A 64 6.71 -5.05 -10.37
N GLN A 65 7.99 -5.32 -10.60
CA GLN A 65 9.01 -4.29 -10.49
C GLN A 65 8.95 -3.38 -11.72
N VAL A 66 8.69 -2.10 -11.48
CA VAL A 66 8.67 -1.07 -12.52
C VAL A 66 9.91 -0.21 -12.35
N GLU A 67 10.64 0.03 -13.43
CA GLU A 67 11.88 0.82 -13.39
C GLU A 67 11.60 2.23 -12.84
N LYS A 68 12.39 2.63 -11.85
CA LYS A 68 12.29 3.94 -11.17
C LYS A 68 10.93 4.22 -10.52
N ALA A 69 10.16 3.19 -10.19
CA ALA A 69 8.92 3.31 -9.45
C ALA A 69 8.90 2.37 -8.24
N GLN A 70 8.40 2.85 -7.12
CA GLN A 70 8.11 2.07 -5.92
C GLN A 70 6.63 2.19 -5.60
N PHE A 71 6.02 1.07 -5.24
CA PHE A 71 4.59 1.00 -4.94
C PHE A 71 4.37 0.66 -3.48
N HIS A 72 3.42 1.32 -2.88
CA HIS A 72 2.82 0.95 -1.61
C HIS A 72 1.37 0.56 -1.87
N VAL A 73 0.96 -0.63 -1.40
CA VAL A 73 -0.42 -1.09 -1.55
C VAL A 73 -1.23 -0.66 -0.33
N GLU A 74 -2.37 -0.08 -0.56
CA GLU A 74 -3.29 0.36 0.47
C GLU A 74 -4.75 0.12 0.07
N THR A 75 -5.66 0.13 1.02
CA THR A 75 -7.09 -0.08 0.81
C THR A 75 -7.88 1.20 1.07
N SER A 76 -8.98 1.39 0.32
CA SER A 76 -9.92 2.49 0.54
C SER A 76 -11.31 2.09 0.07
N ALA A 77 -12.34 2.51 0.80
CA ALA A 77 -13.73 2.37 0.40
C ALA A 77 -14.12 3.55 -0.51
N MET A 78 -14.27 3.28 -1.82
CA MET A 78 -14.50 4.32 -2.85
C MET A 78 -15.86 4.18 -3.56
N GLY A 79 -16.72 3.28 -3.05
CA GLY A 79 -18.00 2.94 -3.68
C GLY A 79 -17.85 1.97 -4.86
N ALA A 80 -18.89 1.14 -5.07
CA ALA A 80 -18.88 0.03 -6.04
C ALA A 80 -18.77 0.48 -7.51
N ALA A 81 -19.10 1.73 -7.83
CA ALA A 81 -19.04 2.27 -9.18
C ALA A 81 -17.67 2.85 -9.56
N SER A 82 -16.77 3.05 -8.58
CA SER A 82 -15.40 3.52 -8.80
C SER A 82 -14.51 2.38 -9.31
N ALA A 83 -13.34 2.71 -9.88
CA ALA A 83 -12.42 1.70 -10.37
C ALA A 83 -12.00 0.70 -9.26
N PRO A 84 -11.75 -0.58 -9.59
CA PRO A 84 -11.34 -1.59 -8.61
C PRO A 84 -9.98 -1.31 -7.99
N VAL A 85 -9.05 -0.79 -8.79
CA VAL A 85 -7.69 -0.44 -8.37
C VAL A 85 -7.30 0.88 -9.03
N LEU A 86 -6.71 1.77 -8.25
CA LEU A 86 -6.19 3.06 -8.71
C LEU A 86 -4.71 3.17 -8.34
N ILE A 87 -3.97 3.92 -9.15
CA ILE A 87 -2.62 4.36 -8.79
C ILE A 87 -2.66 5.86 -8.56
N THR A 88 -2.19 6.29 -7.39
CA THR A 88 -2.00 7.69 -7.04
C THR A 88 -0.54 7.98 -6.75
N GLN A 89 -0.13 9.24 -6.91
CA GLN A 89 1.22 9.68 -6.63
C GLN A 89 1.22 10.77 -5.55
N SER A 90 2.05 10.61 -4.52
CA SER A 90 2.17 11.60 -3.46
C SER A 90 2.48 13.00 -4.04
N GLU A 91 1.59 13.95 -3.79
CA GLU A 91 1.73 15.33 -4.24
C GLU A 91 3.01 15.98 -3.69
N TYR A 92 3.36 15.67 -2.44
CA TYR A 92 4.58 16.16 -1.82
C TYR A 92 5.84 15.69 -2.57
N MET A 93 5.95 14.39 -2.84
CA MET A 93 7.11 13.82 -3.54
C MET A 93 7.22 14.34 -4.98
N ARG A 94 6.09 14.49 -5.65
CA ARG A 94 6.03 15.05 -7.00
C ARG A 94 6.53 16.48 -7.03
N ARG A 95 6.01 17.35 -6.15
CA ARG A 95 6.44 18.75 -6.06
C ARG A 95 7.92 18.89 -5.69
N MET A 96 8.40 18.03 -4.79
CA MET A 96 9.81 18.00 -4.42
C MET A 96 10.70 17.68 -5.62
N LYS A 97 10.34 16.70 -6.44
CA LYS A 97 11.06 16.36 -7.68
C LYS A 97 11.01 17.48 -8.73
N GLU A 98 9.86 18.11 -8.92
CA GLU A 98 9.71 19.23 -9.85
C GLU A 98 10.59 20.40 -9.42
N THR A 99 10.59 20.73 -8.13
CA THR A 99 11.44 21.79 -7.57
C THR A 99 12.93 21.45 -7.68
N ALA A 100 13.29 20.17 -7.46
CA ALA A 100 14.67 19.72 -7.59
C ALA A 100 15.26 19.90 -9.00
N ARG A 101 14.43 19.81 -10.04
CA ARG A 101 14.84 20.05 -11.43
C ARG A 101 15.21 21.53 -11.68
N LEU A 102 14.68 22.44 -10.87
CA LEU A 102 14.91 23.88 -10.99
C LEU A 102 16.07 24.37 -10.10
N GLN A 103 16.52 23.58 -9.13
CA GLN A 103 17.56 23.93 -8.16
C GLN A 103 18.77 23.02 -8.26
N PRO A 104 19.95 23.50 -8.70
CA PRO A 104 21.15 22.69 -8.92
C PRO A 104 21.62 21.90 -7.69
N GLY A 105 21.34 22.37 -6.47
CA GLY A 105 21.73 21.71 -5.22
C GLY A 105 20.85 20.54 -4.80
N MET A 106 19.72 20.29 -5.49
CA MET A 106 18.74 19.27 -5.14
C MET A 106 18.64 18.11 -6.15
N ALA A 107 19.63 17.95 -7.03
CA ALA A 107 19.63 16.94 -8.10
C ALA A 107 19.38 15.51 -7.59
N PHE A 108 19.84 15.19 -6.36
CA PHE A 108 19.62 13.90 -5.72
C PHE A 108 18.12 13.51 -5.64
N TYR A 109 17.24 14.46 -5.32
CA TYR A 109 15.79 14.19 -5.26
C TYR A 109 15.20 13.90 -6.64
N GLY A 110 15.79 14.42 -7.71
CA GLY A 110 15.38 14.13 -9.08
C GLY A 110 15.67 12.69 -9.53
N GLU A 111 16.65 12.04 -8.91
CA GLU A 111 17.07 10.65 -9.21
C GLU A 111 16.34 9.60 -8.37
N MET A 112 15.66 9.99 -7.30
CA MET A 112 14.89 9.06 -6.46
C MET A 112 13.77 8.40 -7.27
N PRO A 113 13.42 7.13 -7.00
CA PRO A 113 12.28 6.48 -7.63
C PRO A 113 10.98 7.23 -7.33
N ASP A 114 10.03 7.17 -8.25
CA ASP A 114 8.70 7.69 -8.04
C ASP A 114 7.96 6.81 -7.02
N MET A 115 7.32 7.45 -6.05
CA MET A 115 6.53 6.77 -5.03
C MET A 115 5.05 6.81 -5.44
N TYR A 116 4.47 5.64 -5.62
CA TYR A 116 3.06 5.47 -5.97
C TYR A 116 2.31 4.70 -4.89
N SER A 117 1.05 5.03 -4.67
CA SER A 117 0.11 4.19 -3.93
C SER A 117 -0.77 3.42 -4.90
N LEU A 118 -0.79 2.09 -4.76
CA LEU A 118 -1.76 1.21 -5.41
C LEU A 118 -2.95 1.07 -4.46
N VAL A 119 -4.04 1.78 -4.74
CA VAL A 119 -5.22 1.84 -3.88
C VAL A 119 -6.25 0.82 -4.32
N LEU A 120 -6.56 -0.14 -3.46
CA LEU A 120 -7.56 -1.17 -3.67
C LEU A 120 -8.93 -0.67 -3.18
N ASN A 121 -9.92 -0.65 -4.07
CA ASN A 121 -11.28 -0.26 -3.72
C ASN A 121 -12.02 -1.43 -3.06
N THR A 122 -12.13 -1.41 -1.74
CA THR A 122 -12.78 -2.47 -0.96
C THR A 122 -14.29 -2.60 -1.21
N ASP A 123 -14.93 -1.58 -1.80
CA ASP A 123 -16.35 -1.64 -2.17
C ASP A 123 -16.57 -2.30 -3.53
N HIS A 124 -15.54 -2.38 -4.37
CA HIS A 124 -15.71 -2.88 -5.73
C HIS A 124 -15.93 -4.41 -5.74
N PRO A 125 -16.91 -4.93 -6.54
CA PRO A 125 -17.25 -6.35 -6.56
C PRO A 125 -16.07 -7.29 -6.86
N LEU A 126 -15.16 -6.93 -7.77
CA LEU A 126 -13.97 -7.74 -8.10
C LEU A 126 -12.99 -7.81 -6.93
N VAL A 127 -12.79 -6.74 -6.17
CA VAL A 127 -11.90 -6.74 -5.00
C VAL A 127 -12.52 -7.56 -3.87
N LYS A 128 -13.84 -7.45 -3.65
CA LYS A 128 -14.57 -8.32 -2.71
C LYS A 128 -14.45 -9.79 -3.08
N GLN A 129 -14.63 -10.13 -4.36
CA GLN A 129 -14.45 -11.48 -4.86
C GLN A 129 -13.04 -12.04 -4.60
N VAL A 130 -11.99 -11.21 -4.78
CA VAL A 130 -10.62 -11.59 -4.44
C VAL A 130 -10.51 -11.84 -2.94
N GLY A 131 -11.05 -10.95 -2.09
CA GLY A 131 -11.04 -11.11 -0.63
C GLY A 131 -11.73 -12.40 -0.16
N GLU A 132 -12.93 -12.70 -0.68
CA GLU A 132 -13.65 -13.94 -0.41
C GLU A 132 -12.85 -15.17 -0.85
N GLY A 133 -12.21 -15.09 -2.02
CA GLY A 133 -11.33 -16.14 -2.52
C GLY A 133 -10.10 -16.37 -1.65
N VAL A 134 -9.49 -15.30 -1.10
CA VAL A 134 -8.40 -15.40 -0.13
C VAL A 134 -8.85 -16.19 1.10
N VAL A 135 -9.98 -15.80 1.71
CA VAL A 135 -10.50 -16.49 2.91
C VAL A 135 -10.78 -17.96 2.61
N SER A 136 -11.42 -18.25 1.48
CA SER A 136 -11.77 -19.64 1.08
C SER A 136 -10.53 -20.50 0.83
N ALA A 137 -9.50 -19.94 0.17
CA ALA A 137 -8.32 -20.73 -0.24
C ALA A 137 -7.24 -20.85 0.85
N THR A 138 -7.15 -19.86 1.74
CA THR A 138 -6.05 -19.78 2.71
C THR A 138 -6.51 -19.84 4.16
N GLY A 139 -7.80 -19.71 4.46
CA GLY A 139 -8.32 -19.59 5.82
C GLY A 139 -7.88 -20.73 6.74
N GLU A 140 -7.93 -21.99 6.29
CA GLU A 140 -7.48 -23.14 7.09
C GLU A 140 -5.96 -23.09 7.41
N LYS A 141 -5.15 -22.53 6.50
CA LYS A 141 -3.70 -22.40 6.68
C LYS A 141 -3.37 -21.20 7.56
N LEU A 142 -4.11 -20.10 7.43
CA LEU A 142 -3.86 -18.86 8.17
C LEU A 142 -4.36 -18.95 9.61
N ALA A 143 -5.45 -19.64 9.90
CA ALA A 143 -6.03 -19.71 11.24
C ALA A 143 -5.04 -20.09 12.35
N PRO A 144 -4.22 -21.15 12.23
CA PRO A 144 -3.22 -21.47 13.24
C PRO A 144 -2.11 -20.42 13.35
N ILE A 145 -1.65 -19.88 12.21
CA ILE A 145 -0.62 -18.84 12.17
C ILE A 145 -1.10 -17.56 12.87
N ASP A 146 -2.33 -17.12 12.56
CA ASP A 146 -2.93 -15.94 13.17
C ASP A 146 -3.20 -16.12 14.69
N ALA A 147 -3.51 -17.35 15.12
CA ALA A 147 -3.66 -17.66 16.53
C ALA A 147 -2.31 -17.56 17.27
N GLU A 148 -1.23 -18.10 16.69
CA GLU A 148 0.12 -18.01 17.23
C GLU A 148 0.64 -16.58 17.25
N LEU A 149 0.42 -15.81 16.17
CA LEU A 149 0.75 -14.38 16.11
C LEU A 149 0.10 -13.59 17.24
N ARG A 150 -1.19 -13.80 17.49
CA ARG A 150 -1.88 -13.13 18.62
C ARG A 150 -1.23 -13.47 19.95
N GLY A 151 -0.87 -14.74 20.19
CA GLY A 151 -0.18 -15.15 21.40
C GLY A 151 1.19 -14.50 21.56
N LEU A 152 1.99 -14.48 20.50
CA LEU A 152 3.31 -13.87 20.49
C LEU A 152 3.24 -12.33 20.68
N GLN A 153 2.28 -11.68 20.02
CA GLN A 153 2.06 -10.23 20.18
C GLN A 153 1.64 -9.87 21.61
N ALA A 154 0.74 -10.65 22.23
CA ALA A 154 0.35 -10.45 23.62
C ALA A 154 1.57 -10.62 24.55
N ARG A 155 2.43 -11.63 24.31
CA ARG A 155 3.66 -11.83 25.08
C ARG A 155 4.64 -10.67 24.90
N ARG A 156 4.83 -10.20 23.66
CA ARG A 156 5.66 -9.01 23.38
C ARG A 156 5.16 -7.79 24.16
N THR A 157 3.85 -7.50 24.07
CA THR A 157 3.26 -6.37 24.80
C THR A 157 3.48 -6.48 26.30
N ALA A 158 3.31 -7.68 26.88
CA ALA A 158 3.56 -7.89 28.31
C ALA A 158 5.03 -7.66 28.70
N LEU A 159 5.99 -8.10 27.87
CA LEU A 159 7.42 -7.84 28.08
C LEU A 159 7.77 -6.36 27.95
N GLU A 160 7.22 -5.67 26.94
CA GLU A 160 7.40 -4.23 26.75
C GLU A 160 6.81 -3.41 27.90
N GLU A 161 5.62 -3.77 28.41
CA GLU A 161 5.01 -3.13 29.57
C GLU A 161 5.83 -3.35 30.85
N ALA A 162 6.37 -4.54 31.07
CA ALA A 162 7.23 -4.84 32.22
C ALA A 162 8.53 -4.03 32.20
N GLN A 163 9.02 -3.66 31.02
CA GLN A 163 10.25 -2.89 30.85
C GLN A 163 10.02 -1.37 30.75
N LYS A 164 8.78 -0.91 30.64
CA LYS A 164 8.41 0.49 30.32
C LYS A 164 9.01 1.51 31.27
N ASP A 165 9.06 1.18 32.59
CA ASP A 165 9.53 2.07 33.66
C ASP A 165 10.99 1.80 34.02
N LEU A 166 11.65 0.81 33.41
CA LEU A 166 13.05 0.47 33.61
C LEU A 166 13.96 1.33 32.73
N LYS A 167 15.14 1.67 33.25
CA LYS A 167 16.17 2.25 32.40
C LYS A 167 16.80 1.15 31.52
N PRO A 168 17.34 1.49 30.35
CA PRO A 168 17.98 0.50 29.46
C PRO A 168 19.09 -0.33 30.10
N GLU A 169 19.75 0.22 31.15
CA GLU A 169 20.80 -0.42 31.93
C GLU A 169 20.28 -1.41 32.99
N ASP A 170 19.00 -1.25 33.41
CA ASP A 170 18.36 -2.10 34.43
C ASP A 170 17.65 -3.32 33.81
N VAL A 171 17.49 -3.36 32.45
CA VAL A 171 16.93 -4.51 31.75
C VAL A 171 17.98 -5.60 31.61
N THR A 172 17.70 -6.78 32.16
CA THR A 172 18.64 -7.90 32.18
C THR A 172 18.95 -8.44 30.77
N PRO A 173 20.11 -9.06 30.54
CA PRO A 173 20.44 -9.71 29.28
C PRO A 173 19.43 -10.78 28.88
N GLU A 174 18.85 -11.51 29.84
CA GLU A 174 17.86 -12.54 29.65
C GLU A 174 16.55 -11.95 29.13
N GLU A 175 16.08 -10.84 29.69
CA GLU A 175 14.85 -10.15 29.25
C GLU A 175 15.01 -9.56 27.84
N LYS A 176 16.19 -9.04 27.51
CA LYS A 176 16.50 -8.57 26.14
C LYS A 176 16.48 -9.72 25.14
N ALA A 177 17.10 -10.85 25.50
CA ALA A 177 17.13 -12.05 24.64
C ALA A 177 15.71 -12.64 24.46
N GLU A 178 14.88 -12.63 25.49
CA GLU A 178 13.49 -13.09 25.39
C GLU A 178 12.67 -12.21 24.46
N LEU A 179 12.77 -10.88 24.57
CA LEU A 179 12.08 -9.94 23.67
C LEU A 179 12.56 -10.09 22.22
N GLU A 180 13.87 -10.27 22.00
CA GLU A 180 14.45 -10.53 20.68
C GLU A 180 13.92 -11.85 20.09
N GLN A 181 13.87 -12.93 20.90
CA GLN A 181 13.32 -14.22 20.45
C GLN A 181 11.85 -14.08 20.05
N VAL A 182 11.02 -13.43 20.86
CA VAL A 182 9.60 -13.20 20.53
C VAL A 182 9.44 -12.39 19.24
N ASN A 183 10.28 -11.37 19.01
CA ASN A 183 10.26 -10.60 17.76
C ASN A 183 10.66 -11.45 16.56
N ASN A 184 11.65 -12.33 16.71
CA ASN A 184 12.07 -13.25 15.65
C ASN A 184 10.97 -14.27 15.33
N ASP A 185 10.29 -14.80 16.35
CA ASP A 185 9.17 -15.72 16.17
C ASP A 185 7.99 -15.03 15.46
N ILE A 186 7.65 -13.80 15.83
CA ILE A 186 6.65 -12.97 15.14
C ILE A 186 7.04 -12.78 13.66
N ALA A 187 8.28 -12.44 13.36
CA ALA A 187 8.77 -12.25 11.99
C ALA A 187 8.67 -13.55 11.16
N ALA A 188 8.99 -14.70 11.78
CA ALA A 188 8.87 -16.01 11.16
C ALA A 188 7.40 -16.35 10.81
N GLN A 189 6.47 -16.08 11.72
CA GLN A 189 5.04 -16.29 11.48
C GLN A 189 4.49 -15.38 10.38
N TYR A 190 4.88 -14.10 10.35
CA TYR A 190 4.53 -13.20 9.24
C TYR A 190 5.08 -13.69 7.90
N THR A 191 6.29 -14.25 7.89
CA THR A 191 6.86 -14.83 6.66
C THR A 191 6.02 -15.99 6.16
N GLN A 192 5.65 -16.94 7.03
CA GLN A 192 4.78 -18.08 6.65
C GLN A 192 3.41 -17.61 6.16
N ARG A 193 2.81 -16.61 6.84
CA ARG A 193 1.55 -16.01 6.46
C ARG A 193 1.61 -15.40 5.06
N ASN A 194 2.65 -14.61 4.81
CA ASN A 194 2.85 -13.97 3.51
C ASN A 194 3.13 -14.97 2.40
N GLU A 195 3.82 -16.08 2.66
CA GLU A 195 4.03 -17.16 1.69
C GLU A 195 2.71 -17.83 1.30
N ALA A 196 1.82 -18.09 2.26
CA ALA A 196 0.52 -18.66 1.98
C ALA A 196 -0.34 -17.73 1.10
N LEU A 197 -0.36 -16.44 1.41
CA LEU A 197 -1.06 -15.41 0.63
C LEU A 197 -0.44 -15.21 -0.76
N ALA A 198 0.88 -15.26 -0.87
CA ALA A 198 1.59 -15.18 -2.14
C ALA A 198 1.32 -16.40 -3.05
N GLY A 199 1.14 -17.57 -2.47
CA GLY A 199 0.71 -18.75 -3.20
C GLY A 199 -0.63 -18.51 -3.91
N TYR A 200 -1.64 -18.07 -3.17
CA TYR A 200 -2.94 -17.68 -3.73
C TYR A 200 -2.83 -16.60 -4.81
N ALA A 201 -2.04 -15.55 -4.53
CA ALA A 201 -1.88 -14.43 -5.45
C ALA A 201 -1.33 -14.85 -6.82
N ARG A 202 -0.35 -15.76 -6.84
CA ARG A 202 0.26 -16.28 -8.10
C ARG A 202 -0.70 -17.12 -8.92
N GLU A 203 -1.61 -17.84 -8.27
CA GLU A 203 -2.61 -18.68 -8.92
C GLU A 203 -3.83 -17.88 -9.39
N ASN A 204 -4.08 -16.71 -8.81
CA ASN A 204 -5.24 -15.88 -9.12
C ASN A 204 -4.94 -14.86 -10.20
N GLN A 205 -5.34 -15.17 -11.44
CA GLN A 205 -5.12 -14.30 -12.60
C GLN A 205 -5.83 -12.93 -12.48
N VAL A 206 -6.94 -12.84 -11.73
CA VAL A 206 -7.69 -11.59 -11.54
C VAL A 206 -6.85 -10.56 -10.81
N VAL A 207 -6.08 -10.96 -9.80
CA VAL A 207 -5.19 -10.06 -9.05
C VAL A 207 -4.18 -9.39 -9.99
N SER A 208 -3.46 -10.21 -10.78
CA SER A 208 -2.49 -9.69 -11.76
C SER A 208 -3.16 -8.80 -12.82
N GLN A 209 -4.36 -9.17 -13.26
CA GLN A 209 -5.11 -8.41 -14.25
C GLN A 209 -5.52 -7.02 -13.73
N LEU A 210 -5.96 -6.93 -12.47
CA LEU A 210 -6.33 -5.66 -11.83
C LEU A 210 -5.13 -4.73 -11.65
N ILE A 211 -3.98 -5.27 -11.24
CA ILE A 211 -2.73 -4.50 -11.14
C ILE A 211 -2.32 -3.95 -12.51
N ASP A 212 -2.29 -4.82 -13.52
CA ASP A 212 -1.85 -4.41 -14.85
C ASP A 212 -2.80 -3.39 -15.50
N LEU A 213 -4.11 -3.49 -15.22
CA LEU A 213 -5.07 -2.49 -15.67
C LEU A 213 -4.78 -1.11 -15.07
N ALA A 214 -4.47 -1.05 -13.76
CA ALA A 214 -4.11 0.19 -13.09
C ALA A 214 -2.77 0.75 -13.60
N LEU A 215 -1.77 -0.10 -13.83
CA LEU A 215 -0.49 0.28 -14.43
C LEU A 215 -0.67 0.81 -15.86
N LEU A 216 -1.54 0.17 -16.66
CA LEU A 216 -1.85 0.60 -18.03
C LEU A 216 -2.48 1.99 -18.06
N GLN A 217 -3.45 2.25 -17.19
CA GLN A 217 -4.10 3.56 -17.08
C GLN A 217 -3.11 4.70 -16.76
N ASN A 218 -2.03 4.38 -16.06
CA ASN A 218 -0.99 5.34 -15.68
C ASN A 218 0.24 5.33 -16.62
N GLY A 219 0.18 4.59 -17.75
CA GLY A 219 1.27 4.50 -18.73
C GLY A 219 2.52 3.79 -18.20
N LEU A 220 2.40 3.04 -17.10
CA LEU A 220 3.48 2.31 -16.44
C LEU A 220 3.61 0.87 -16.95
N LEU A 221 2.61 0.33 -17.66
CA LEU A 221 2.65 -1.01 -18.27
C LEU A 221 3.20 -0.93 -19.67
N ARG A 222 4.38 -1.52 -19.93
CA ARG A 222 5.08 -1.44 -21.22
C ARG A 222 5.75 -2.76 -21.58
N GLY A 223 6.14 -2.91 -22.85
CA GLY A 223 6.96 -4.00 -23.36
C GLY A 223 6.33 -5.39 -23.15
N GLU A 224 7.10 -6.31 -22.61
CA GLU A 224 6.67 -7.71 -22.38
C GLU A 224 5.51 -7.81 -21.39
N ALA A 225 5.47 -6.97 -20.36
CA ALA A 225 4.38 -6.94 -19.40
C ALA A 225 3.05 -6.57 -20.06
N LEU A 226 3.04 -5.59 -20.98
CA LEU A 226 1.86 -5.24 -21.77
C LEU A 226 1.40 -6.41 -22.66
N ASN A 227 2.34 -7.12 -23.31
CA ASN A 227 2.01 -8.28 -24.14
C ASN A 227 1.40 -9.41 -23.30
N ALA A 228 1.96 -9.67 -22.11
CA ALA A 228 1.43 -10.67 -21.18
C ALA A 228 0.02 -10.30 -20.69
N PHE A 229 -0.23 -9.02 -20.37
CA PHE A 229 -1.55 -8.50 -20.03
C PHE A 229 -2.57 -8.73 -21.13
N VAL A 230 -2.24 -8.38 -22.39
CA VAL A 230 -3.14 -8.57 -23.55
C VAL A 230 -3.48 -10.04 -23.72
N LYS A 231 -2.48 -10.95 -23.62
CA LYS A 231 -2.72 -12.39 -23.72
C LYS A 231 -3.68 -12.90 -22.65
N ARG A 232 -3.44 -12.54 -21.36
CA ARG A 232 -4.36 -12.91 -20.27
C ARG A 232 -5.76 -12.35 -20.47
N SER A 233 -5.88 -11.10 -20.95
CA SER A 233 -7.19 -10.49 -21.22
C SER A 233 -7.99 -11.28 -22.26
N VAL A 234 -7.34 -11.78 -23.31
CA VAL A 234 -7.99 -12.62 -24.33
C VAL A 234 -8.41 -13.97 -23.76
N ASP A 235 -7.57 -14.56 -22.89
CA ASP A 235 -7.90 -15.87 -22.26
C ASP A 235 -9.05 -15.75 -21.24
N LEU A 236 -9.22 -14.59 -20.58
CA LEU A 236 -10.34 -14.33 -19.66
C LEU A 236 -11.68 -14.06 -20.36
N ILE A 237 -11.69 -13.71 -21.65
CA ILE A 237 -12.91 -13.44 -22.44
C ILE A 237 -13.46 -14.73 -23.09
N ARG A 238 -12.65 -15.78 -23.19
CA ARG A 238 -13.03 -17.08 -23.77
C ARG A 238 -13.75 -17.96 -22.74
#